data_ebddbd779c8995325f3a52a5f79f5dc2
#
_entry.id   ebddbd779c8995325f3a52a5f79f5dc2
#
_cell.length_a   1.000
_cell.length_b   1.000
_cell.length_c   1.000
_cell.angle_alpha   90.00
_cell.angle_beta   90.00
_cell.angle_gamma   90.00
#
_symmetry.space_group_name_H-M   'P 1'
#
loop_
_entity.id
_entity.type
_entity.pdbx_description
1 polymer ?
#
loop_
_entity_poly.entity_id
_entity_poly.type
_entity_poly.pdbx_seq_one_letter_code
_entity_poly.pdbx_strand_id
1 'polypeptide(L)'
;MTQLDQHCRPIGVLRLSLTALCNLACPYCLPDSKEPLGLINLEQRLKIVKAAVELGVHSLRLTGGEPLLNPDLEELITAINPLRNQGLSDIALTSNGFLLNGERAHRLRKAGLNRISLSLDGTTADSVARMAGIKHGELHLAQVLAAIGHARSAGFDPAKGDLKLNAVIEKGKNDNQLLPLAELARNEGIELRLIEYMDVGNRNGWQPEAVLTSAEMIAVINKQWTLEPIKGNQPPQQNDGNIQIARAIWQL
;
A
#
# COMPACT_ATOMS: atom_id res chain seq x y z
N MET A 1 -15.34 -21.18 14.27
CA MET A 1 -15.19 -21.97 13.03
C MET A 1 -14.92 -20.97 11.91
N THR A 2 -13.84 -21.11 11.16
CA THR A 2 -13.55 -20.23 10.01
C THR A 2 -14.61 -20.46 8.94
N GLN A 3 -15.34 -19.42 8.57
CA GLN A 3 -16.29 -19.49 7.45
C GLN A 3 -15.54 -19.56 6.11
N LEU A 4 -15.94 -20.49 5.25
CA LEU A 4 -15.35 -20.68 3.94
C LEU A 4 -16.37 -20.30 2.87
N ASP A 5 -15.91 -19.73 1.75
CA ASP A 5 -16.74 -19.50 0.58
C ASP A 5 -17.01 -20.81 -0.17
N GLN A 6 -17.79 -20.74 -1.26
CA GLN A 6 -18.11 -21.90 -2.12
C GLN A 6 -16.88 -22.58 -2.76
N HIS A 7 -15.70 -21.94 -2.70
CA HIS A 7 -14.42 -22.46 -3.18
C HIS A 7 -13.50 -22.90 -2.04
N CYS A 8 -14.04 -23.11 -0.83
CA CYS A 8 -13.30 -23.49 0.37
C CYS A 8 -12.21 -22.48 0.79
N ARG A 9 -12.38 -21.19 0.51
CA ARG A 9 -11.42 -20.15 0.87
C ARG A 9 -11.91 -19.37 2.09
N PRO A 10 -11.04 -19.09 3.08
CA PRO A 10 -11.38 -18.20 4.19
C PRO A 10 -11.42 -16.74 3.74
N ILE A 11 -12.21 -15.89 4.41
CA ILE A 11 -12.28 -14.45 4.13
C ILE A 11 -10.88 -13.79 4.30
N GLY A 12 -10.18 -14.13 5.36
CA GLY A 12 -8.76 -13.80 5.60
C GLY A 12 -8.41 -12.31 5.73
N VAL A 13 -8.78 -11.46 4.78
CA VAL A 13 -8.39 -10.05 4.70
C VAL A 13 -9.61 -9.14 4.60
N LEU A 14 -9.66 -8.10 5.44
CA LEU A 14 -10.59 -6.97 5.31
C LEU A 14 -9.82 -5.72 4.87
N ARG A 15 -10.30 -5.05 3.81
CA ARG A 15 -9.87 -3.69 3.46
C ARG A 15 -10.91 -2.70 3.95
N LEU A 16 -10.52 -1.76 4.80
CA LEU A 16 -11.38 -0.74 5.36
C LEU A 16 -10.93 0.64 4.90
N SER A 17 -11.77 1.28 4.08
CA SER A 17 -11.59 2.67 3.67
C SER A 17 -12.06 3.60 4.80
N LEU A 18 -11.19 4.50 5.25
CA LEU A 18 -11.45 5.40 6.36
C LEU A 18 -11.98 6.76 5.93
N THR A 19 -11.70 7.16 4.69
CA THR A 19 -12.05 8.45 4.11
C THR A 19 -12.00 8.36 2.60
N ALA A 20 -12.82 9.15 1.91
CA ALA A 20 -12.71 9.34 0.47
C ALA A 20 -11.74 10.48 0.09
N LEU A 21 -11.39 11.34 1.07
CA LEU A 21 -10.51 12.48 0.84
C LEU A 21 -9.06 12.01 0.63
N CYS A 22 -8.38 12.71 -0.28
CA CYS A 22 -6.95 12.57 -0.50
C CYS A 22 -6.33 13.95 -0.72
N ASN A 23 -5.09 14.13 -0.28
CA ASN A 23 -4.30 15.33 -0.55
C ASN A 23 -3.59 15.29 -1.92
N LEU A 24 -3.81 14.22 -2.71
CA LEU A 24 -3.33 14.03 -4.07
C LEU A 24 -4.49 13.87 -5.05
N ALA A 25 -4.20 14.04 -6.36
CA ALA A 25 -5.16 13.88 -7.44
C ALA A 25 -4.61 12.94 -8.53
N CYS A 26 -4.08 11.78 -8.11
CA CYS A 26 -3.44 10.81 -9.01
C CYS A 26 -4.35 10.46 -10.18
N PRO A 27 -3.91 10.65 -11.45
CA PRO A 27 -4.77 10.43 -12.63
C PRO A 27 -5.30 9.00 -12.77
N TYR A 28 -4.55 8.04 -12.25
CA TYR A 28 -4.95 6.63 -12.26
C TYR A 28 -5.93 6.24 -11.15
N CYS A 29 -6.07 7.07 -10.09
CA CYS A 29 -6.91 6.77 -8.94
C CYS A 29 -8.14 7.68 -8.89
N LEU A 30 -7.98 8.99 -9.20
CA LEU A 30 -9.02 10.02 -9.17
C LEU A 30 -9.87 9.97 -7.89
N PRO A 31 -9.28 10.27 -6.72
CA PRO A 31 -10.02 10.26 -5.46
C PRO A 31 -11.17 11.27 -5.48
N ASP A 32 -12.20 10.99 -4.71
CA ASP A 32 -13.31 11.93 -4.54
C ASP A 32 -12.84 13.18 -3.79
N SER A 33 -13.36 14.34 -4.19
CA SER A 33 -13.03 15.62 -3.54
C SER A 33 -13.84 15.89 -2.28
N LYS A 34 -14.81 15.01 -1.98
CA LYS A 34 -15.73 15.15 -0.84
C LYS A 34 -15.98 13.80 -0.19
N GLU A 35 -16.16 13.82 1.12
CA GLU A 35 -16.66 12.63 1.82
C GLU A 35 -18.06 12.27 1.36
N PRO A 36 -18.38 10.98 1.17
CA PRO A 36 -19.72 10.54 0.87
C PRO A 36 -20.66 10.82 2.07
N LEU A 37 -21.93 11.09 1.76
CA LEU A 37 -22.95 11.16 2.79
C LEU A 37 -23.08 9.80 3.49
N GLY A 38 -23.15 9.81 4.83
CA GLY A 38 -23.30 8.58 5.60
C GLY A 38 -22.00 7.79 5.78
N LEU A 39 -20.82 8.44 5.70
CA LEU A 39 -19.58 7.80 6.09
C LEU A 39 -19.70 7.21 7.49
N ILE A 40 -19.35 5.93 7.63
CA ILE A 40 -19.42 5.23 8.92
C ILE A 40 -18.45 5.85 9.94
N ASN A 41 -18.94 6.03 11.16
CA ASN A 41 -18.18 6.58 12.27
C ASN A 41 -17.26 5.51 12.92
N LEU A 42 -16.46 5.92 13.90
CA LEU A 42 -15.52 5.06 14.61
C LEU A 42 -16.21 3.83 15.24
N GLU A 43 -17.34 4.03 15.93
CA GLU A 43 -18.06 2.93 16.58
C GLU A 43 -18.57 1.90 15.56
N GLN A 44 -19.07 2.34 14.43
CA GLN A 44 -19.53 1.47 13.35
C GLN A 44 -18.36 0.71 12.71
N ARG A 45 -17.20 1.37 12.53
CA ARG A 45 -15.97 0.71 12.05
C ARG A 45 -15.52 -0.39 13.00
N LEU A 46 -15.54 -0.13 14.31
CA LEU A 46 -15.21 -1.14 15.34
C LEU A 46 -16.14 -2.35 15.27
N LYS A 47 -17.45 -2.14 15.12
CA LYS A 47 -18.43 -3.22 14.96
C LYS A 47 -18.15 -4.07 13.72
N ILE A 48 -17.84 -3.42 12.58
CA ILE A 48 -17.50 -4.10 11.33
C ILE A 48 -16.24 -4.94 11.49
N VAL A 49 -15.16 -4.36 12.05
CA VAL A 49 -13.90 -5.10 12.23
C VAL A 49 -14.09 -6.28 13.17
N LYS A 50 -14.83 -6.10 14.27
CA LYS A 50 -15.14 -7.19 15.22
C LYS A 50 -15.88 -8.33 14.53
N ALA A 51 -16.97 -8.04 13.83
CA ALA A 51 -17.73 -9.05 13.09
C ALA A 51 -16.87 -9.75 12.02
N ALA A 52 -16.00 -9.00 11.32
CA ALA A 52 -15.10 -9.59 10.34
C ALA A 52 -14.08 -10.57 10.97
N VAL A 53 -13.54 -10.24 12.15
CA VAL A 53 -12.62 -11.13 12.88
C VAL A 53 -13.35 -12.38 13.35
N GLU A 54 -14.58 -12.27 13.83
CA GLU A 54 -15.43 -13.42 14.18
C GLU A 54 -15.70 -14.34 12.97
N LEU A 55 -15.73 -13.79 11.76
CA LEU A 55 -15.86 -14.53 10.50
C LEU A 55 -14.54 -15.09 9.96
N GLY A 56 -13.41 -14.86 10.64
CA GLY A 56 -12.10 -15.42 10.28
C GLY A 56 -11.14 -14.44 9.58
N VAL A 57 -11.44 -13.14 9.55
CA VAL A 57 -10.47 -12.13 9.09
C VAL A 57 -9.31 -12.07 10.09
N HIS A 58 -8.11 -12.29 9.59
CA HIS A 58 -6.87 -12.20 10.38
C HIS A 58 -5.98 -11.02 9.98
N SER A 59 -6.23 -10.36 8.86
CA SER A 59 -5.48 -9.19 8.39
C SER A 59 -6.44 -8.04 8.05
N LEU A 60 -6.20 -6.88 8.65
CA LEU A 60 -6.92 -5.63 8.37
C LEU A 60 -6.00 -4.69 7.59
N ARG A 61 -6.48 -4.18 6.46
CA ARG A 61 -5.80 -3.17 5.67
C ARG A 61 -6.56 -1.86 5.74
N LEU A 62 -5.98 -0.88 6.43
CA LEU A 62 -6.50 0.47 6.53
C LEU A 62 -6.07 1.28 5.30
N THR A 63 -7.04 1.85 4.63
CA THR A 63 -6.87 2.59 3.38
C THR A 63 -7.90 3.73 3.29
N GLY A 64 -8.14 4.27 2.10
CA GLY A 64 -9.10 5.32 1.84
C GLY A 64 -8.72 6.05 0.58
N GLY A 65 -9.01 7.34 0.53
CA GLY A 65 -8.22 8.28 -0.26
C GLY A 65 -6.81 8.31 0.36
N GLU A 66 -6.61 9.17 1.38
CA GLU A 66 -5.39 9.12 2.20
C GLU A 66 -5.77 8.87 3.68
N PRO A 67 -5.48 7.69 4.25
CA PRO A 67 -5.92 7.36 5.61
C PRO A 67 -5.28 8.23 6.70
N LEU A 68 -4.13 8.84 6.45
CA LEU A 68 -3.51 9.79 7.38
C LEU A 68 -4.27 11.11 7.51
N LEU A 69 -5.27 11.37 6.65
CA LEU A 69 -6.20 12.49 6.83
C LEU A 69 -7.30 12.19 7.85
N ASN A 70 -7.55 10.91 8.15
CA ASN A 70 -8.58 10.54 9.10
C ASN A 70 -8.10 10.79 10.54
N PRO A 71 -8.81 11.62 11.34
CA PRO A 71 -8.39 11.95 12.69
C PRO A 71 -8.50 10.78 13.68
N ASP A 72 -9.39 9.82 13.41
CA ASP A 72 -9.66 8.69 14.31
C ASP A 72 -8.72 7.49 14.07
N LEU A 73 -7.73 7.62 13.17
CA LEU A 73 -6.91 6.49 12.73
C LEU A 73 -6.19 5.79 13.89
N GLU A 74 -5.48 6.54 14.71
CA GLU A 74 -4.73 6.01 15.85
C GLU A 74 -5.66 5.44 16.92
N GLU A 75 -6.80 6.07 17.15
CA GLU A 75 -7.84 5.62 18.08
C GLU A 75 -8.45 4.29 17.61
N LEU A 76 -8.80 4.19 16.33
CA LEU A 76 -9.29 2.95 15.72
C LEU A 76 -8.29 1.80 15.91
N ILE A 77 -7.00 2.02 15.59
CA ILE A 77 -5.97 0.99 15.73
C ILE A 77 -5.86 0.54 17.20
N THR A 78 -5.88 1.47 18.13
CA THR A 78 -5.84 1.17 19.56
C THR A 78 -7.05 0.35 20.01
N ALA A 79 -8.24 0.74 19.57
CA ALA A 79 -9.49 0.11 19.97
C ALA A 79 -9.68 -1.31 19.41
N ILE A 80 -9.10 -1.60 18.25
CA ILE A 80 -9.14 -2.96 17.66
C ILE A 80 -8.01 -3.87 18.17
N ASN A 81 -7.02 -3.35 18.86
CA ASN A 81 -5.86 -4.13 19.34
C ASN A 81 -6.24 -5.35 20.20
N PRO A 82 -7.27 -5.30 21.08
CA PRO A 82 -7.74 -6.48 21.82
C PRO A 82 -8.23 -7.64 20.95
N LEU A 83 -8.64 -7.39 19.70
CA LEU A 83 -9.05 -8.41 18.74
C LEU A 83 -7.91 -9.34 18.30
N ARG A 84 -6.66 -8.99 18.64
CA ARG A 84 -5.51 -9.89 18.43
C ARG A 84 -5.67 -11.21 19.15
N ASN A 85 -6.26 -11.19 20.33
CA ASN A 85 -6.58 -12.41 21.10
C ASN A 85 -7.70 -13.24 20.46
N GLN A 86 -8.37 -12.69 19.44
CA GLN A 86 -9.45 -13.33 18.69
C GLN A 86 -9.04 -13.69 17.26
N GLY A 87 -7.76 -13.54 16.91
CA GLY A 87 -7.22 -13.96 15.60
C GLY A 87 -6.78 -12.84 14.65
N LEU A 88 -6.98 -11.55 14.99
CA LEU A 88 -6.46 -10.45 14.18
C LEU A 88 -4.94 -10.34 14.34
N SER A 89 -4.19 -10.93 13.43
CA SER A 89 -2.72 -11.00 13.53
C SER A 89 -2.00 -9.80 12.87
N ASP A 90 -2.62 -9.15 11.89
CA ASP A 90 -1.98 -8.11 11.07
C ASP A 90 -2.89 -6.89 10.88
N ILE A 91 -2.36 -5.71 11.21
CA ILE A 91 -2.98 -4.41 10.93
C ILE A 91 -2.00 -3.63 10.06
N ALA A 92 -2.38 -3.35 8.82
CA ALA A 92 -1.56 -2.69 7.83
C ALA A 92 -2.17 -1.36 7.38
N LEU A 93 -1.32 -0.37 7.10
CA LEU A 93 -1.69 0.92 6.54
C LEU A 93 -1.10 1.06 5.14
N THR A 94 -1.89 1.58 4.18
CA THR A 94 -1.37 2.04 2.89
C THR A 94 -1.57 3.55 2.80
N SER A 95 -0.48 4.28 2.57
CA SER A 95 -0.46 5.75 2.57
C SER A 95 0.44 6.29 1.46
N ASN A 96 0.14 7.50 0.98
CA ASN A 96 1.03 8.25 0.10
C ASN A 96 2.26 8.84 0.84
N GLY A 97 2.35 8.68 2.15
CA GLY A 97 3.51 9.03 2.97
C GLY A 97 3.68 10.51 3.27
N PHE A 98 2.99 11.43 2.57
CA PHE A 98 3.18 12.87 2.70
C PHE A 98 2.99 13.40 4.13
N LEU A 99 2.05 12.83 4.86
CA LEU A 99 1.73 13.23 6.24
C LEU A 99 2.40 12.36 7.32
N LEU A 100 3.28 11.42 6.93
CA LEU A 100 3.93 10.52 7.86
C LEU A 100 5.24 11.14 8.39
N ASN A 101 5.16 11.96 9.42
CA ASN A 101 6.32 12.43 10.16
C ASN A 101 6.72 11.44 11.27
N GLY A 102 7.89 11.70 11.92
CA GLY A 102 8.44 10.81 12.94
C GLY A 102 7.51 10.62 14.15
N GLU A 103 6.89 11.70 14.63
CA GLU A 103 5.95 11.63 15.76
C GLU A 103 4.73 10.76 15.42
N ARG A 104 4.17 10.95 14.22
CA ARG A 104 3.01 10.17 13.78
C ARG A 104 3.35 8.70 13.56
N ALA A 105 4.51 8.41 12.97
CA ALA A 105 4.99 7.04 12.82
C ALA A 105 5.11 6.32 14.17
N HIS A 106 5.65 6.97 15.20
CA HIS A 106 5.72 6.43 16.56
C HIS A 106 4.34 6.22 17.19
N ARG A 107 3.40 7.17 17.02
CA ARG A 107 2.03 7.01 17.52
C ARG A 107 1.32 5.82 16.89
N LEU A 108 1.44 5.67 15.56
CA LEU A 108 0.86 4.53 14.85
C LEU A 108 1.45 3.19 15.32
N ARG A 109 2.78 3.11 15.50
CA ARG A 109 3.43 1.90 16.02
C ARG A 109 2.96 1.59 17.43
N LYS A 110 2.92 2.59 18.30
CA LYS A 110 2.44 2.46 19.70
C LYS A 110 0.96 2.04 19.76
N ALA A 111 0.12 2.53 18.86
CA ALA A 111 -1.28 2.12 18.76
C ALA A 111 -1.45 0.64 18.38
N GLY A 112 -0.44 0.02 17.77
CA GLY A 112 -0.47 -1.40 17.39
C GLY A 112 -0.41 -1.65 15.89
N LEU A 113 -0.09 -0.67 15.05
CA LEU A 113 0.09 -0.89 13.63
C LEU A 113 1.27 -1.83 13.38
N ASN A 114 1.08 -2.88 12.58
CA ASN A 114 2.12 -3.85 12.25
C ASN A 114 3.00 -3.35 11.12
N ARG A 115 2.42 -2.83 10.04
CA ARG A 115 3.17 -2.49 8.84
C ARG A 115 2.59 -1.31 8.09
N ILE A 116 3.47 -0.63 7.35
CA ILE A 116 3.14 0.49 6.47
C ILE A 116 3.58 0.15 5.05
N SER A 117 2.70 0.39 4.07
CA SER A 117 3.05 0.43 2.66
C SER A 117 2.99 1.89 2.20
N LEU A 118 4.12 2.43 1.77
CA LEU A 118 4.22 3.77 1.21
C LEU A 118 4.04 3.69 -0.30
N SER A 119 3.26 4.61 -0.87
CA SER A 119 3.08 4.71 -2.33
C SER A 119 4.06 5.73 -2.90
N LEU A 120 4.85 5.33 -3.90
CA LEU A 120 5.80 6.19 -4.60
C LEU A 120 5.97 5.70 -6.05
N ASP A 121 5.49 6.49 -7.01
CA ASP A 121 5.44 6.11 -8.42
C ASP A 121 6.61 6.66 -9.26
N GLY A 122 7.63 7.18 -8.61
CA GLY A 122 8.86 7.66 -9.25
C GLY A 122 9.86 8.24 -8.26
N THR A 123 11.11 8.37 -8.71
CA THR A 123 12.24 8.86 -7.91
C THR A 123 12.70 10.27 -8.35
N THR A 124 11.97 10.87 -9.28
CA THR A 124 12.21 12.26 -9.74
C THR A 124 10.99 13.13 -9.45
N ALA A 125 11.23 14.42 -9.20
CA ALA A 125 10.16 15.39 -8.93
C ALA A 125 9.12 15.41 -10.05
N ASP A 126 9.56 15.41 -11.31
CA ASP A 126 8.67 15.44 -12.48
C ASP A 126 7.79 14.20 -12.59
N SER A 127 8.35 13.01 -12.34
CA SER A 127 7.57 11.77 -12.34
C SER A 127 6.55 11.76 -11.21
N VAL A 128 6.97 12.16 -10.01
CA VAL A 128 6.08 12.28 -8.85
C VAL A 128 4.97 13.30 -9.10
N ALA A 129 5.30 14.48 -9.64
CA ALA A 129 4.29 15.49 -9.96
C ALA A 129 3.24 14.96 -10.94
N ARG A 130 3.69 14.27 -12.00
CA ARG A 130 2.82 13.68 -13.02
C ARG A 130 1.91 12.60 -12.47
N MET A 131 2.48 11.64 -11.69
CA MET A 131 1.74 10.50 -11.18
C MET A 131 0.87 10.85 -9.98
N ALA A 132 1.25 11.81 -9.17
CA ALA A 132 0.45 12.30 -8.04
C ALA A 132 -0.60 13.37 -8.42
N GLY A 133 -0.59 13.85 -9.68
CA GLY A 133 -1.51 14.89 -10.14
C GLY A 133 -1.30 16.24 -9.45
N ILE A 134 -0.05 16.60 -9.15
CA ILE A 134 0.34 17.85 -8.48
C ILE A 134 1.27 18.68 -9.36
N LYS A 135 1.36 19.99 -9.07
CA LYS A 135 2.19 20.90 -9.90
C LYS A 135 3.69 20.73 -9.66
N HIS A 136 4.08 20.47 -8.42
CA HIS A 136 5.48 20.40 -8.00
C HIS A 136 5.70 19.15 -7.18
N GLY A 137 6.57 18.25 -7.64
CA GLY A 137 6.82 16.96 -7.02
C GLY A 137 7.92 16.95 -5.97
N GLU A 138 8.73 18.02 -5.89
CA GLU A 138 9.94 18.07 -5.07
C GLU A 138 9.62 17.84 -3.59
N LEU A 139 8.65 18.61 -3.07
CA LEU A 139 8.26 18.52 -1.68
C LEU A 139 7.64 17.14 -1.37
N HIS A 140 6.78 16.65 -2.27
CA HIS A 140 6.15 15.34 -2.07
C HIS A 140 7.18 14.21 -2.07
N LEU A 141 8.10 14.21 -3.04
CA LEU A 141 9.20 13.24 -3.08
C LEU A 141 10.05 13.29 -1.81
N ALA A 142 10.47 14.49 -1.38
CA ALA A 142 11.25 14.66 -0.17
C ALA A 142 10.51 14.14 1.09
N GLN A 143 9.20 14.41 1.20
CA GLN A 143 8.38 13.92 2.33
C GLN A 143 8.25 12.40 2.34
N VAL A 144 8.02 11.76 1.18
CA VAL A 144 7.91 10.30 1.11
C VAL A 144 9.25 9.62 1.41
N LEU A 145 10.35 10.16 0.90
CA LEU A 145 11.69 9.65 1.24
C LEU A 145 11.99 9.82 2.74
N ALA A 146 11.65 10.96 3.34
CA ALA A 146 11.76 11.15 4.79
C ALA A 146 10.84 10.19 5.57
N ALA A 147 9.64 9.90 5.07
CA ALA A 147 8.71 8.96 5.70
C ALA A 147 9.28 7.54 5.83
N ILE A 148 10.15 7.10 4.90
CA ILE A 148 10.88 5.83 5.02
C ILE A 148 11.75 5.84 6.29
N GLY A 149 12.53 6.91 6.50
CA GLY A 149 13.37 7.07 7.69
C GLY A 149 12.56 7.18 8.97
N HIS A 150 11.44 7.91 8.93
CA HIS A 150 10.53 8.05 10.07
C HIS A 150 9.87 6.72 10.48
N ALA A 151 9.44 5.93 9.49
CA ALA A 151 8.88 4.61 9.75
C ALA A 151 9.93 3.67 10.39
N ARG A 152 11.17 3.65 9.88
CA ARG A 152 12.26 2.87 10.47
C ARG A 152 12.55 3.27 11.91
N SER A 153 12.66 4.58 12.16
CA SER A 153 12.93 5.11 13.52
C SER A 153 11.80 4.76 14.49
N ALA A 154 10.57 4.59 14.00
CA ALA A 154 9.44 4.14 14.79
C ALA A 154 9.39 2.61 14.99
N GLY A 155 10.33 1.84 14.43
CA GLY A 155 10.43 0.39 14.59
C GLY A 155 9.67 -0.43 13.54
N PHE A 156 9.31 0.15 12.39
CA PHE A 156 8.86 -0.64 11.24
C PHE A 156 10.08 -1.18 10.50
N ASP A 157 10.34 -2.47 10.66
CA ASP A 157 11.54 -3.13 10.13
C ASP A 157 11.29 -3.66 8.71
N PRO A 158 11.99 -3.13 7.68
CA PRO A 158 11.86 -3.63 6.31
C PRO A 158 12.20 -5.12 6.19
N ALA A 159 13.18 -5.61 6.95
CA ALA A 159 13.59 -7.02 6.88
C ALA A 159 12.49 -7.98 7.36
N LYS A 160 11.58 -7.50 8.22
CA LYS A 160 10.38 -8.24 8.65
C LYS A 160 9.19 -8.04 7.73
N GLY A 161 9.32 -7.18 6.72
CA GLY A 161 8.22 -6.79 5.83
C GLY A 161 7.24 -5.80 6.47
N ASP A 162 7.65 -5.11 7.54
CA ASP A 162 6.84 -4.09 8.21
C ASP A 162 6.77 -2.78 7.42
N LEU A 163 7.72 -2.55 6.52
CA LEU A 163 7.76 -1.38 5.63
C LEU A 163 7.92 -1.84 4.19
N LYS A 164 7.07 -1.31 3.30
CA LYS A 164 7.02 -1.67 1.88
C LYS A 164 6.82 -0.42 1.02
N LEU A 165 7.27 -0.49 -0.23
CA LEU A 165 6.94 0.48 -1.27
C LEU A 165 5.97 -0.14 -2.28
N ASN A 166 4.94 0.62 -2.65
CA ASN A 166 4.05 0.32 -3.76
C ASN A 166 4.27 1.35 -4.87
N ALA A 167 4.33 0.90 -6.11
CA ALA A 167 4.42 1.78 -7.28
C ALA A 167 3.48 1.28 -8.38
N VAL A 168 2.59 2.15 -8.84
CA VAL A 168 1.82 1.92 -10.05
C VAL A 168 2.68 2.30 -11.25
N ILE A 169 2.80 1.41 -12.22
CA ILE A 169 3.57 1.65 -13.44
C ILE A 169 2.60 1.74 -14.63
N GLU A 170 2.62 2.90 -15.27
CA GLU A 170 1.85 3.19 -16.47
C GLU A 170 2.81 3.44 -17.64
N LYS A 171 2.65 2.65 -18.71
CA LYS A 171 3.50 2.72 -19.90
C LYS A 171 3.38 4.08 -20.58
N GLY A 172 4.53 4.67 -20.92
CA GLY A 172 4.61 6.01 -21.49
C GLY A 172 4.48 7.17 -20.49
N LYS A 173 4.22 6.89 -19.19
CA LYS A 173 4.17 7.93 -18.16
C LYS A 173 5.32 7.84 -17.16
N ASN A 174 5.48 6.68 -16.53
CA ASN A 174 6.53 6.46 -15.52
C ASN A 174 7.24 5.10 -15.65
N ASP A 175 7.11 4.42 -16.76
CA ASP A 175 7.83 3.17 -17.07
C ASP A 175 9.36 3.35 -17.02
N ASN A 176 9.85 4.53 -17.31
CA ASN A 176 11.26 4.92 -17.13
C ASN A 176 11.70 4.98 -15.65
N GLN A 177 10.76 4.95 -14.70
CA GLN A 177 11.04 4.95 -13.26
C GLN A 177 11.17 3.53 -12.68
N LEU A 178 10.92 2.51 -13.48
CA LEU A 178 10.96 1.12 -13.03
C LEU A 178 12.32 0.73 -12.42
N LEU A 179 13.43 1.00 -13.13
CA LEU A 179 14.78 0.73 -12.62
C LEU A 179 15.18 1.64 -11.46
N PRO A 180 14.96 2.97 -11.51
CA PRO A 180 15.24 3.84 -10.36
C PRO A 180 14.46 3.47 -9.09
N LEU A 181 13.19 3.05 -9.21
CA LEU A 181 12.40 2.56 -8.06
C LEU A 181 12.95 1.25 -7.50
N ALA A 182 13.34 0.32 -8.39
CA ALA A 182 13.96 -0.93 -7.97
C ALA A 182 15.31 -0.69 -7.26
N GLU A 183 16.12 0.24 -7.76
CA GLU A 183 17.38 0.65 -7.14
C GLU A 183 17.15 1.29 -5.75
N LEU A 184 16.19 2.22 -5.65
CA LEU A 184 15.79 2.82 -4.37
C LEU A 184 15.40 1.75 -3.35
N ALA A 185 14.50 0.85 -3.75
CA ALA A 185 14.01 -0.21 -2.87
C ALA A 185 15.13 -1.15 -2.41
N ARG A 186 16.06 -1.47 -3.32
CA ARG A 186 17.25 -2.27 -3.03
C ARG A 186 18.16 -1.57 -2.02
N ASN A 187 18.51 -0.32 -2.28
CA ASN A 187 19.41 0.46 -1.41
C ASN A 187 18.81 0.66 0.00
N GLU A 188 17.49 0.79 0.04
CA GLU A 188 16.74 0.89 1.29
C GLU A 188 16.41 -0.48 1.91
N GLY A 189 16.67 -1.61 1.26
CA GLY A 189 16.30 -2.95 1.76
C GLY A 189 14.80 -3.14 1.97
N ILE A 190 13.97 -2.47 1.18
CA ILE A 190 12.50 -2.45 1.29
C ILE A 190 11.90 -3.33 0.19
N GLU A 191 10.86 -4.09 0.51
CA GLU A 191 10.05 -4.78 -0.50
C GLU A 191 9.37 -3.77 -1.42
N LEU A 192 9.64 -3.85 -2.73
CA LEU A 192 8.96 -3.08 -3.76
C LEU A 192 7.81 -3.91 -4.36
N ARG A 193 6.64 -3.31 -4.42
CA ARG A 193 5.48 -3.87 -5.12
C ARG A 193 5.17 -3.02 -6.33
N LEU A 194 5.45 -3.58 -7.49
CA LEU A 194 5.07 -3.00 -8.76
C LEU A 194 3.64 -3.42 -9.09
N ILE A 195 2.83 -2.45 -9.45
CA ILE A 195 1.40 -2.63 -9.72
C ILE A 195 1.16 -2.23 -11.17
N GLU A 196 0.57 -3.12 -11.95
CA GLU A 196 0.12 -2.81 -13.30
C GLU A 196 -0.94 -1.71 -13.28
N TYR A 197 -0.89 -0.79 -14.23
CA TYR A 197 -1.96 0.17 -14.42
C TYR A 197 -3.25 -0.55 -14.76
N MET A 198 -4.28 -0.39 -13.94
CA MET A 198 -5.52 -1.14 -14.07
C MET A 198 -6.72 -0.23 -14.29
N ASP A 199 -7.77 -0.79 -14.87
CA ASP A 199 -9.06 -0.16 -14.94
C ASP A 199 -9.70 -0.10 -13.54
N VAL A 200 -9.91 1.12 -13.06
CA VAL A 200 -10.66 1.39 -11.80
C VAL A 200 -12.04 1.94 -12.09
N GLY A 201 -12.58 1.66 -13.27
CA GLY A 201 -13.81 2.15 -13.80
C GLY A 201 -13.58 3.28 -14.83
N ASN A 202 -14.65 3.89 -15.30
CA ASN A 202 -14.63 4.87 -16.40
C ASN A 202 -14.04 6.25 -16.04
N ARG A 203 -13.39 6.40 -14.89
CA ARG A 203 -12.89 7.69 -14.40
C ARG A 203 -11.46 8.01 -14.83
N ASN A 204 -10.60 6.99 -14.93
CA ASN A 204 -9.16 7.17 -15.17
C ASN A 204 -8.76 7.11 -16.65
N GLY A 205 -9.69 6.92 -17.57
CA GLY A 205 -9.41 6.86 -19.01
C GLY A 205 -8.49 5.69 -19.39
N TRP A 206 -8.60 4.57 -18.68
CA TRP A 206 -7.77 3.39 -18.89
C TRP A 206 -7.79 2.89 -20.33
N GLN A 207 -6.62 2.52 -20.84
CA GLN A 207 -6.42 1.91 -22.15
C GLN A 207 -5.47 0.72 -22.02
N PRO A 208 -5.72 -0.42 -22.69
CA PRO A 208 -4.86 -1.60 -22.62
C PRO A 208 -3.40 -1.32 -23.01
N GLU A 209 -3.19 -0.40 -23.95
CA GLU A 209 -1.88 -0.02 -24.48
C GLU A 209 -1.00 0.71 -23.44
N ALA A 210 -1.63 1.30 -22.42
CA ALA A 210 -0.94 1.96 -21.31
C ALA A 210 -0.51 0.97 -20.20
N VAL A 211 -0.88 -0.30 -20.32
CA VAL A 211 -0.48 -1.33 -19.37
C VAL A 211 0.94 -1.81 -19.69
N LEU A 212 1.84 -1.68 -18.72
CA LEU A 212 3.10 -2.41 -18.71
C LEU A 212 2.89 -3.67 -17.88
N THR A 213 2.90 -4.80 -18.56
CA THR A 213 2.60 -6.07 -17.89
C THR A 213 3.71 -6.47 -16.92
N SER A 214 3.35 -7.26 -15.99
CA SER A 214 4.21 -7.86 -15.02
C SER A 214 5.42 -8.56 -15.62
N ALA A 215 5.18 -9.34 -16.67
CA ALA A 215 6.25 -10.04 -17.39
C ALA A 215 7.23 -9.05 -18.04
N GLU A 216 6.72 -7.94 -18.61
CA GLU A 216 7.55 -6.88 -19.18
C GLU A 216 8.37 -6.16 -18.09
N MET A 217 7.77 -5.83 -16.94
CA MET A 217 8.50 -5.23 -15.82
C MET A 217 9.63 -6.13 -15.30
N ILE A 218 9.35 -7.41 -15.12
CA ILE A 218 10.38 -8.40 -14.73
C ILE A 218 11.48 -8.47 -15.78
N ALA A 219 11.13 -8.52 -17.08
CA ALA A 219 12.12 -8.59 -18.14
C ALA A 219 13.04 -7.36 -18.18
N VAL A 220 12.51 -6.16 -17.88
CA VAL A 220 13.30 -4.93 -17.79
C VAL A 220 14.25 -5.00 -16.60
N ILE A 221 13.76 -5.35 -15.42
CA ILE A 221 14.59 -5.41 -14.20
C ILE A 221 15.65 -6.50 -14.33
N ASN A 222 15.31 -7.64 -14.92
CA ASN A 222 16.21 -8.79 -15.09
C ASN A 222 17.41 -8.50 -16.01
N LYS A 223 17.32 -7.46 -16.85
CA LYS A 223 18.49 -7.01 -17.66
C LYS A 223 19.56 -6.35 -16.79
N GLN A 224 19.15 -5.74 -15.67
CA GLN A 224 20.07 -5.01 -14.78
C GLN A 224 20.48 -5.87 -13.58
N TRP A 225 19.56 -6.66 -13.03
CA TRP A 225 19.79 -7.52 -11.86
C TRP A 225 19.06 -8.85 -12.05
N THR A 226 19.74 -9.95 -11.80
CA THR A 226 19.11 -11.26 -11.86
C THR A 226 18.04 -11.39 -10.80
N LEU A 227 16.80 -11.65 -11.22
CA LEU A 227 15.68 -11.90 -10.33
C LEU A 227 15.48 -13.39 -10.12
N GLU A 228 15.40 -13.83 -8.88
CA GLU A 228 15.07 -15.20 -8.53
C GLU A 228 13.64 -15.27 -7.96
N PRO A 229 12.80 -16.19 -8.45
CA PRO A 229 11.46 -16.36 -7.91
C PRO A 229 11.53 -16.93 -6.50
N ILE A 230 10.91 -16.22 -5.54
CA ILE A 230 10.75 -16.72 -4.19
C ILE A 230 9.59 -17.71 -4.18
N LYS A 231 9.84 -18.94 -3.77
CA LYS A 231 8.78 -19.92 -3.51
C LYS A 231 7.99 -19.47 -2.28
N GLY A 232 6.86 -18.84 -2.51
CA GLY A 232 5.93 -18.50 -1.43
C GLY A 232 5.24 -19.76 -0.90
N ASN A 233 5.18 -19.92 0.41
CA ASN A 233 4.40 -20.96 1.08
C ASN A 233 2.88 -20.65 1.13
N GLN A 234 2.37 -19.74 0.30
CA GLN A 234 0.96 -19.46 0.19
C GLN A 234 0.46 -19.76 -1.22
N PRO A 235 -0.74 -20.40 -1.35
CA PRO A 235 -1.37 -20.54 -2.64
C PRO A 235 -1.55 -19.15 -3.26
N PRO A 236 -1.47 -19.01 -4.60
CA PRO A 236 -1.69 -17.73 -5.26
C PRO A 236 -3.06 -17.24 -4.87
N GLN A 237 -3.12 -16.19 -4.05
CA GLN A 237 -4.36 -15.44 -3.88
C GLN A 237 -4.68 -14.84 -5.24
N GLN A 238 -5.87 -15.15 -5.70
CA GLN A 238 -6.44 -14.78 -6.98
C GLN A 238 -6.03 -13.37 -7.40
N ASN A 239 -5.52 -13.27 -8.61
CA ASN A 239 -5.39 -12.13 -9.54
C ASN A 239 -5.93 -10.77 -9.04
N ASP A 240 -5.19 -10.14 -8.13
CA ASP A 240 -5.36 -8.72 -7.83
C ASP A 240 -4.40 -7.85 -8.68
N GLY A 241 -3.93 -8.33 -9.83
CA GLY A 241 -2.99 -7.58 -10.69
C GLY A 241 -1.66 -7.20 -10.01
N ASN A 242 -1.45 -7.65 -8.80
CA ASN A 242 -0.29 -7.33 -7.98
C ASN A 242 0.78 -8.38 -8.21
N ILE A 243 1.82 -8.03 -8.97
CA ILE A 243 3.06 -8.75 -8.81
C ILE A 243 3.61 -8.34 -7.45
N GLN A 244 3.59 -9.26 -6.53
CA GLN A 244 4.68 -9.30 -5.58
C GLN A 244 5.91 -9.68 -6.41
N ILE A 245 6.77 -8.73 -6.73
CA ILE A 245 8.18 -9.02 -6.82
C ILE A 245 8.53 -9.33 -5.37
N ALA A 246 8.16 -10.54 -4.95
CA ALA A 246 8.36 -11.04 -3.63
C ALA A 246 9.86 -11.04 -3.44
N ARG A 247 10.33 -10.23 -2.49
CA ARG A 247 11.71 -10.14 -2.06
C ARG A 247 12.67 -10.57 -3.16
N ALA A 248 13.07 -9.67 -4.01
CA ALA A 248 14.35 -9.82 -4.65
C ALA A 248 15.35 -9.85 -3.49
N ILE A 249 15.68 -11.04 -2.97
CA ILE A 249 16.84 -11.23 -2.12
C ILE A 249 18.00 -11.02 -3.07
N TRP A 250 18.55 -9.83 -3.00
CA TRP A 250 19.74 -9.44 -3.69
C TRP A 250 20.91 -10.15 -3.00
N GLN A 251 21.27 -11.32 -3.47
CA GLN A 251 22.61 -11.84 -3.23
C GLN A 251 23.52 -11.22 -4.31
N LEU A 252 24.44 -10.38 -3.86
CA LEU A 252 25.66 -10.03 -4.57
C LEU A 252 26.55 -11.25 -4.68
#